data_d65a41a9a5e6dbe1ba447f133ea61ed0
#
_entry.id   d65a41a9a5e6dbe1ba447f133ea61ed0
#
_cell.length_a   1.000
_cell.length_b   1.000
_cell.length_c   1.000
_cell.angle_alpha   90.00
_cell.angle_beta   90.00
_cell.angle_gamma   90.00
#
_symmetry.space_group_name_H-M   'P 1'
#
loop_
_entity.id
_entity.type
_entity.pdbx_description
1 polymer ?
#
loop_
_entity_poly.entity_id
_entity_poly.type
_entity_poly.pdbx_seq_one_letter_code
_entity_poly.pdbx_strand_id
1 'polypeptide(L)'
;MQPILVHLALLLPYSVQASFRYSAKGSKPHRAGAGISGEPGQGHVVLPVHIYPSTVTARMEVRDFFTDKNAMQMSLFLLAFATIEAKEASDPRSFGQIASIHGAPNMVYDSYPGAKPKDGYCLHGSPLFPNWHRPYIGLIENSVYETAQDIAAQYTTNSAQWKAAAKSLRFPHWDWAHIAGYDEPMPAIFTTSQVKVLAPPSAAAKTIANPLKGFKIPNKIYNRNSFNSKGQTTTREQDGFDSDTVDQLRGMLRVLFDGTVQDWQDFSNHAFDKEHSKRAGNYHSLEYIHDQVHGAIGGHMGDPGTAAYDPIFFFHHANVDRLLEIYERIFNGFPDASRAGQGLKPFRKSSSGSWTATDAKSTVSLGYSYSGLDDNNAMTLKSLMLQTYSDQTNSNLRRDHKSTAIKPLMASGLHRIAYEQPDAYDNGTWTMAIYDNGPEEAAYVHFQTHKNALGKPFFVQVYVHGKLAGESYVFAMVDSQEMSVRLAGNVEITDAMEVSGLLYVDHDQWATVWGGALQMRIVDAQRRPCSRDEFEKLELEACVHHVTHHHMDQSYQGEDISEWHEDVVELDISYWA
;
A
#
# COMPACT_ATOMS: atom_id res chain seq x y z
N MET A 1 50.43 19.40 14.30
CA MET A 1 50.57 19.39 12.85
C MET A 1 50.24 18.00 12.38
N GLN A 2 49.01 17.77 11.94
CA GLN A 2 48.57 16.55 11.27
C GLN A 2 48.33 16.87 9.81
N PRO A 3 48.69 16.03 8.87
CA PRO A 3 48.45 16.28 7.45
C PRO A 3 47.01 15.90 7.04
N ILE A 4 46.41 16.79 6.31
CA ILE A 4 45.09 16.64 5.64
C ILE A 4 45.31 15.69 4.45
N LEU A 5 44.66 14.54 4.44
CA LEU A 5 44.54 13.67 3.26
C LEU A 5 43.37 14.16 2.39
N VAL A 6 43.72 14.73 1.24
CA VAL A 6 42.76 15.05 0.16
C VAL A 6 42.49 13.77 -0.61
N HIS A 7 41.26 13.28 -0.57
CA HIS A 7 40.81 12.19 -1.45
C HIS A 7 40.39 12.76 -2.80
N LEU A 8 41.21 12.44 -3.79
CA LEU A 8 40.94 12.69 -5.20
C LEU A 8 39.90 11.65 -5.69
N ALA A 9 38.67 12.06 -5.93
CA ALA A 9 37.65 11.21 -6.57
C ALA A 9 37.98 11.13 -8.07
N LEU A 10 38.45 9.99 -8.51
CA LEU A 10 38.60 9.65 -9.93
C LEU A 10 37.21 9.31 -10.49
N LEU A 11 36.73 10.18 -11.35
CA LEU A 11 35.59 9.93 -12.26
C LEU A 11 35.99 8.83 -13.26
N LEU A 12 35.44 7.64 -13.10
CA LEU A 12 35.46 6.60 -14.11
C LEU A 12 34.13 6.62 -14.89
N PRO A 13 34.17 6.44 -16.21
CA PRO A 13 32.96 6.56 -17.03
C PRO A 13 32.02 5.37 -16.84
N TYR A 14 30.74 5.69 -16.79
CA TYR A 14 29.62 4.74 -16.83
C TYR A 14 29.64 3.97 -18.17
N SER A 15 30.17 2.77 -18.18
CA SER A 15 29.86 1.76 -19.20
C SER A 15 30.50 0.41 -18.85
N VAL A 16 29.87 -0.38 -18.03
CA VAL A 16 29.86 -1.85 -18.17
C VAL A 16 28.53 -2.35 -17.58
N GLN A 17 27.50 -2.41 -18.39
CA GLN A 17 26.37 -3.30 -18.17
C GLN A 17 26.90 -4.73 -18.35
N ALA A 18 27.31 -5.39 -17.28
CA ALA A 18 27.49 -6.82 -17.28
C ALA A 18 26.11 -7.46 -17.35
N SER A 19 25.62 -7.74 -18.56
CA SER A 19 24.49 -8.62 -18.79
C SER A 19 24.87 -10.00 -18.28
N PHE A 20 24.43 -10.35 -17.09
CA PHE A 20 24.52 -11.70 -16.57
C PHE A 20 23.54 -12.57 -17.34
N ARG A 21 24.00 -13.12 -18.48
CA ARG A 21 23.37 -14.28 -19.09
C ARG A 21 23.80 -15.50 -18.28
N TYR A 22 22.95 -15.96 -17.37
CA TYR A 22 23.05 -17.32 -16.86
C TYR A 22 22.70 -18.25 -18.03
N SER A 23 23.71 -18.69 -18.73
CA SER A 23 23.57 -19.75 -19.74
C SER A 23 23.33 -21.06 -19.01
N ALA A 24 22.08 -21.47 -18.88
CA ALA A 24 21.72 -22.83 -18.53
C ALA A 24 22.11 -23.75 -19.69
N LYS A 25 23.39 -24.15 -19.75
CA LYS A 25 23.77 -25.28 -20.58
C LYS A 25 23.25 -26.57 -19.96
N GLY A 26 22.20 -27.09 -20.56
CA GLY A 26 21.96 -28.53 -20.68
C GLY A 26 21.68 -29.31 -19.39
N SER A 27 20.62 -29.03 -18.68
CA SER A 27 19.94 -30.03 -17.87
C SER A 27 18.49 -30.14 -18.35
N LYS A 28 18.11 -31.31 -18.79
CA LYS A 28 16.69 -31.65 -19.06
C LYS A 28 15.92 -31.36 -17.77
N PRO A 29 14.73 -30.72 -17.83
CA PRO A 29 13.96 -30.40 -16.63
C PRO A 29 13.63 -31.70 -15.92
N HIS A 30 14.08 -31.85 -14.68
CA HIS A 30 13.57 -32.89 -13.80
C HIS A 30 12.08 -32.56 -13.57
N ARG A 31 11.22 -33.49 -14.01
CA ARG A 31 9.82 -33.54 -13.60
C ARG A 31 9.75 -33.72 -12.07
N ALA A 32 9.80 -32.67 -11.33
CA ALA A 32 9.25 -32.60 -9.99
C ALA A 32 7.75 -32.33 -10.13
N GLY A 33 6.92 -33.05 -9.40
CA GLY A 33 5.49 -33.19 -9.60
C GLY A 33 4.74 -31.91 -9.90
N ALA A 34 3.94 -31.95 -10.93
CA ALA A 34 2.86 -31.07 -11.34
C ALA A 34 3.12 -29.54 -11.22
N GLY A 35 4.27 -29.07 -11.62
CA GLY A 35 4.46 -27.69 -12.04
C GLY A 35 3.92 -27.58 -13.46
N ILE A 36 2.92 -26.76 -13.68
CA ILE A 36 2.36 -26.54 -15.01
C ILE A 36 3.34 -25.67 -15.76
N SER A 37 4.21 -26.27 -16.56
CA SER A 37 4.91 -25.58 -17.62
C SER A 37 3.91 -25.38 -18.76
N GLY A 38 3.22 -24.21 -18.78
CA GLY A 38 2.53 -23.80 -19.99
C GLY A 38 3.56 -23.58 -21.09
N GLU A 39 3.52 -24.36 -22.17
CA GLU A 39 4.22 -24.04 -23.40
C GLU A 39 3.79 -22.64 -23.86
N PRO A 40 4.67 -21.85 -24.51
CA PRO A 40 4.27 -20.58 -25.10
C PRO A 40 3.04 -20.79 -25.99
N GLY A 41 1.90 -20.16 -25.63
CA GLY A 41 0.64 -20.29 -26.35
C GLY A 41 -0.47 -21.07 -25.62
N GLN A 42 -0.18 -21.77 -24.51
CA GLN A 42 -1.21 -22.46 -23.71
C GLN A 42 -1.72 -21.67 -22.50
N GLY A 43 -1.18 -20.48 -22.25
CA GLY A 43 -1.54 -19.59 -21.17
C GLY A 43 -0.94 -19.99 -19.81
N HIS A 44 -0.28 -19.03 -19.17
CA HIS A 44 0.27 -19.22 -17.83
C HIS A 44 -0.85 -19.26 -16.79
N VAL A 45 -0.86 -20.28 -15.94
CA VAL A 45 -1.85 -20.46 -14.88
C VAL A 45 -1.27 -20.00 -13.56
N VAL A 46 -1.97 -19.11 -12.86
CA VAL A 46 -1.63 -18.74 -11.49
C VAL A 46 -2.03 -19.89 -10.58
N LEU A 47 -1.05 -20.62 -10.09
CA LEU A 47 -1.28 -21.73 -9.20
C LEU A 47 -1.11 -21.32 -7.74
N PRO A 48 -1.81 -21.99 -6.81
CA PRO A 48 -1.44 -21.93 -5.42
C PRO A 48 0.04 -22.31 -5.27
N VAL A 49 0.84 -21.49 -4.62
CA VAL A 49 2.18 -21.87 -4.23
C VAL A 49 2.06 -23.09 -3.33
N HIS A 50 2.63 -24.23 -3.73
CA HIS A 50 2.38 -25.56 -3.19
C HIS A 50 2.05 -25.61 -1.70
N ILE A 51 0.83 -25.99 -1.40
CA ILE A 51 0.39 -26.35 -0.05
C ILE A 51 1.03 -27.71 0.25
N TYR A 52 2.09 -27.72 1.05
CA TYR A 52 2.49 -28.96 1.70
C TYR A 52 1.46 -29.31 2.76
N PRO A 53 1.02 -30.58 2.87
CA PRO A 53 -0.21 -30.94 3.59
C PRO A 53 -0.24 -30.60 5.09
N SER A 54 0.77 -29.99 5.67
CA SER A 54 0.80 -29.76 7.12
C SER A 54 1.01 -28.31 7.58
N THR A 55 1.50 -27.39 6.72
CA THR A 55 1.72 -26.00 7.17
C THR A 55 1.63 -25.01 6.02
N VAL A 56 0.68 -24.11 6.09
CA VAL A 56 0.63 -22.91 5.25
C VAL A 56 1.75 -21.97 5.69
N THR A 57 2.59 -21.53 4.78
CA THR A 57 3.68 -20.60 5.11
C THR A 57 3.19 -19.15 5.07
N ALA A 58 3.52 -18.39 6.11
CA ALA A 58 3.16 -16.99 6.19
C ALA A 58 4.06 -16.11 5.32
N ARG A 59 3.47 -15.09 4.70
CA ARG A 59 4.16 -13.91 4.17
C ARG A 59 4.62 -13.07 5.36
N MET A 60 5.91 -12.77 5.43
CA MET A 60 6.49 -11.95 6.50
C MET A 60 6.45 -10.47 6.14
N GLU A 61 6.49 -9.62 7.16
CA GLU A 61 6.75 -8.20 6.97
C GLU A 61 8.17 -8.02 6.36
N VAL A 62 8.31 -7.04 5.47
CA VAL A 62 9.51 -6.84 4.66
C VAL A 62 10.77 -6.60 5.52
N ARG A 63 10.64 -5.83 6.62
CA ARG A 63 11.77 -5.53 7.52
C ARG A 63 12.22 -6.76 8.30
N ASP A 64 11.28 -7.64 8.68
CA ASP A 64 11.58 -8.92 9.32
C ASP A 64 12.17 -9.93 8.34
N PHE A 65 11.72 -9.91 7.08
CA PHE A 65 12.20 -10.82 6.05
C PHE A 65 13.64 -10.53 5.64
N PHE A 66 13.98 -9.25 5.40
CA PHE A 66 15.33 -8.86 4.95
C PHE A 66 16.33 -8.70 6.10
N THR A 67 16.47 -9.75 6.91
CA THR A 67 17.41 -9.84 8.04
C THR A 67 18.38 -11.00 7.85
N ASP A 68 19.52 -10.96 8.56
CA ASP A 68 20.51 -12.05 8.55
C ASP A 68 19.94 -13.40 9.02
N LYS A 69 18.90 -13.37 9.85
CA LYS A 69 18.18 -14.58 10.29
C LYS A 69 17.60 -15.36 9.12
N ASN A 70 17.18 -14.66 8.07
CA ASN A 70 16.57 -15.21 6.88
C ASN A 70 17.52 -15.23 5.66
N ALA A 71 18.84 -15.18 5.89
CA ALA A 71 19.85 -14.98 4.83
C ALA A 71 19.69 -15.89 3.61
N MET A 72 19.26 -17.15 3.79
CA MET A 72 19.02 -18.08 2.67
C MET A 72 17.80 -17.67 1.86
N GLN A 73 16.65 -17.42 2.51
CA GLN A 73 15.42 -17.00 1.83
C GLN A 73 15.58 -15.62 1.18
N MET A 74 16.21 -14.67 1.89
CA MET A 74 16.54 -13.35 1.36
C MET A 74 17.40 -13.45 0.10
N SER A 75 18.45 -14.27 0.13
CA SER A 75 19.33 -14.47 -1.03
C SER A 75 18.60 -15.11 -2.22
N LEU A 76 17.79 -16.12 -1.95
CA LEU A 76 16.95 -16.76 -3.00
C LEU A 76 15.96 -15.77 -3.59
N PHE A 77 15.29 -14.97 -2.76
CA PHE A 77 14.33 -13.96 -3.20
C PHE A 77 14.98 -12.93 -4.11
N LEU A 78 16.08 -12.30 -3.66
CA LEU A 78 16.77 -11.25 -4.41
C LEU A 78 17.35 -11.79 -5.74
N LEU A 79 17.95 -12.98 -5.73
CA LEU A 79 18.47 -13.61 -6.93
C LEU A 79 17.34 -14.01 -7.90
N ALA A 80 16.22 -14.53 -7.38
CA ALA A 80 15.05 -14.87 -8.17
C ALA A 80 14.41 -13.62 -8.78
N PHE A 81 14.26 -12.56 -7.98
CA PHE A 81 13.70 -11.30 -8.45
C PHE A 81 14.57 -10.68 -9.57
N ALA A 82 15.88 -10.57 -9.36
CA ALA A 82 16.81 -10.13 -10.40
C ALA A 82 16.74 -11.01 -11.68
N THR A 83 16.49 -12.30 -11.51
CA THR A 83 16.37 -13.25 -12.64
C THR A 83 15.09 -13.00 -13.43
N ILE A 84 13.94 -12.79 -12.78
CA ILE A 84 12.67 -12.49 -13.49
C ILE A 84 12.67 -11.12 -14.15
N GLU A 85 13.40 -10.14 -13.60
CA GLU A 85 13.62 -8.84 -14.24
C GLU A 85 14.45 -8.97 -15.52
N ALA A 86 15.41 -9.88 -15.54
CA ALA A 86 16.30 -10.11 -16.69
C ALA A 86 15.68 -11.02 -17.77
N LYS A 87 14.49 -11.63 -17.52
CA LYS A 87 13.82 -12.45 -18.52
C LYS A 87 13.42 -11.62 -19.74
N GLU A 88 13.34 -12.31 -20.90
CA GLU A 88 12.82 -11.72 -22.12
C GLU A 88 11.41 -11.12 -21.92
N ALA A 89 11.17 -9.95 -22.45
CA ALA A 89 9.90 -9.25 -22.32
C ALA A 89 8.69 -10.00 -22.89
N SER A 90 8.90 -11.07 -23.65
CA SER A 90 7.86 -11.96 -24.17
C SER A 90 7.56 -13.16 -23.26
N ASP A 91 8.37 -13.42 -22.23
CA ASP A 91 8.09 -14.48 -21.25
C ASP A 91 6.98 -13.99 -20.30
N PRO A 92 5.84 -14.67 -20.19
CA PRO A 92 4.75 -14.27 -19.30
C PRO A 92 5.13 -14.28 -17.81
N ARG A 93 6.25 -14.93 -17.46
CA ARG A 93 6.80 -14.93 -16.10
C ARG A 93 7.89 -13.87 -15.89
N SER A 94 8.16 -13.04 -16.89
CA SER A 94 9.07 -11.89 -16.71
C SER A 94 8.41 -10.81 -15.88
N PHE A 95 9.22 -10.10 -15.10
CA PHE A 95 8.73 -8.96 -14.32
C PHE A 95 8.03 -7.94 -15.22
N GLY A 96 8.60 -7.61 -16.40
CA GLY A 96 8.03 -6.64 -17.33
C GLY A 96 6.66 -7.04 -17.88
N GLN A 97 6.43 -8.34 -18.18
CA GLN A 97 5.10 -8.82 -18.62
C GLN A 97 4.07 -8.80 -17.49
N ILE A 98 4.48 -9.23 -16.29
CA ILE A 98 3.60 -9.21 -15.11
C ILE A 98 3.21 -7.77 -14.78
N ALA A 99 4.17 -6.83 -14.77
CA ALA A 99 3.91 -5.43 -14.52
C ALA A 99 2.94 -4.81 -15.55
N SER A 100 3.04 -5.20 -16.83
CA SER A 100 2.19 -4.69 -17.91
C SER A 100 0.71 -5.07 -17.80
N ILE A 101 0.34 -5.95 -16.87
CA ILE A 101 -1.06 -6.33 -16.61
C ILE A 101 -1.83 -5.16 -15.99
N HIS A 102 -1.16 -4.35 -15.15
CA HIS A 102 -1.82 -3.30 -14.38
C HIS A 102 -2.21 -2.08 -15.21
N GLY A 103 -1.34 -1.65 -16.14
CA GLY A 103 -1.58 -0.42 -16.89
C GLY A 103 -0.87 -0.39 -18.25
N ALA A 104 -0.15 0.69 -18.50
CA ALA A 104 0.56 0.91 -19.77
C ALA A 104 1.52 -0.26 -20.09
N PRO A 105 1.67 -0.60 -21.36
CA PRO A 105 1.07 -0.05 -22.56
C PRO A 105 -0.24 -0.74 -22.97
N ASN A 106 -0.99 -1.27 -22.04
CA ASN A 106 -2.29 -1.94 -22.25
C ASN A 106 -2.19 -3.16 -23.17
N MET A 107 -1.16 -3.98 -22.93
CA MET A 107 -0.88 -5.18 -23.71
C MET A 107 -1.81 -6.33 -23.30
N VAL A 108 -2.11 -7.20 -24.29
CA VAL A 108 -2.73 -8.48 -23.98
C VAL A 108 -1.68 -9.36 -23.26
N TYR A 109 -1.97 -9.73 -22.02
CA TYR A 109 -1.11 -10.61 -21.26
C TYR A 109 -1.26 -12.05 -21.71
N ASP A 110 -0.13 -12.69 -22.05
CA ASP A 110 -0.02 -14.12 -22.31
C ASP A 110 -1.16 -14.69 -23.20
N SER A 111 -1.47 -13.98 -24.29
CA SER A 111 -2.55 -14.37 -25.23
C SER A 111 -3.90 -14.64 -24.55
N TYR A 112 -4.20 -13.96 -23.43
CA TYR A 112 -5.47 -14.16 -22.73
C TYR A 112 -6.66 -13.92 -23.67
N PRO A 113 -7.58 -14.91 -23.82
CA PRO A 113 -8.71 -14.77 -24.73
C PRO A 113 -9.67 -13.68 -24.25
N GLY A 114 -10.05 -12.79 -25.14
CA GLY A 114 -10.96 -11.71 -24.83
C GLY A 114 -10.44 -10.33 -25.23
N ALA A 115 -11.23 -9.32 -24.98
CA ALA A 115 -10.97 -7.98 -25.46
C ALA A 115 -9.62 -7.45 -25.00
N LYS A 116 -8.92 -6.81 -25.90
CA LYS A 116 -7.81 -5.93 -25.57
C LYS A 116 -8.31 -4.88 -24.58
N PRO A 117 -7.82 -4.83 -23.34
CA PRO A 117 -8.29 -3.85 -22.38
C PRO A 117 -7.93 -2.44 -22.87
N LYS A 118 -8.86 -1.51 -22.74
CA LYS A 118 -8.62 -0.13 -23.14
C LYS A 118 -7.68 0.57 -22.14
N ASP A 119 -7.86 0.26 -20.85
CA ASP A 119 -7.18 0.93 -19.73
C ASP A 119 -6.42 -0.06 -18.82
N GLY A 120 -5.91 -1.17 -19.39
CA GLY A 120 -5.32 -2.28 -18.62
C GLY A 120 -6.38 -3.28 -18.15
N TYR A 121 -6.00 -4.17 -17.24
CA TYR A 121 -6.91 -5.15 -16.65
C TYR A 121 -7.34 -4.78 -15.24
N CYS A 122 -6.66 -3.81 -14.61
CA CYS A 122 -6.87 -3.46 -13.22
C CYS A 122 -8.26 -2.88 -12.98
N LEU A 123 -8.88 -3.26 -11.85
CA LEU A 123 -10.23 -2.87 -11.47
C LEU A 123 -10.19 -1.79 -10.38
N HIS A 124 -9.82 -0.56 -10.75
CA HIS A 124 -9.93 0.60 -9.86
C HIS A 124 -11.37 1.13 -9.82
N GLY A 125 -11.80 1.68 -8.67
CA GLY A 125 -13.16 2.16 -8.48
C GLY A 125 -14.20 1.05 -8.58
N SER A 126 -13.85 -0.16 -8.18
CA SER A 126 -14.69 -1.34 -8.30
C SER A 126 -14.72 -2.13 -6.99
N PRO A 127 -15.89 -2.69 -6.60
CA PRO A 127 -15.96 -3.59 -5.45
C PRO A 127 -15.08 -4.84 -5.56
N LEU A 128 -14.53 -5.12 -6.73
CA LEU A 128 -13.56 -6.20 -6.94
C LEU A 128 -12.10 -5.73 -6.89
N PHE A 129 -11.85 -4.46 -6.58
CA PHE A 129 -10.49 -3.93 -6.48
C PHE A 129 -9.56 -4.82 -5.63
N PRO A 130 -9.86 -5.13 -4.36
CA PRO A 130 -8.94 -5.92 -3.54
C PRO A 130 -8.84 -7.38 -4.03
N ASN A 131 -9.97 -7.97 -4.45
CA ASN A 131 -9.98 -9.36 -4.93
C ASN A 131 -9.21 -9.55 -6.23
N TRP A 132 -9.16 -8.52 -7.11
CA TRP A 132 -8.39 -8.58 -8.35
C TRP A 132 -6.87 -8.59 -8.07
N HIS A 133 -6.43 -7.83 -7.08
CA HIS A 133 -5.00 -7.77 -6.74
C HIS A 133 -4.49 -9.04 -6.06
N ARG A 134 -5.34 -9.81 -5.37
CA ARG A 134 -4.94 -11.07 -4.70
C ARG A 134 -4.31 -12.10 -5.65
N PRO A 135 -4.94 -12.54 -6.76
CA PRO A 135 -4.29 -13.42 -7.75
C PRO A 135 -3.16 -12.71 -8.53
N TYR A 136 -3.16 -11.39 -8.62
CA TYR A 136 -2.04 -10.66 -9.21
C TYR A 136 -0.76 -10.80 -8.38
N ILE A 137 -0.86 -10.63 -7.07
CA ILE A 137 0.27 -10.92 -6.16
C ILE A 137 0.63 -12.41 -6.19
N GLY A 138 -0.36 -13.29 -6.32
CA GLY A 138 -0.12 -14.73 -6.54
C GLY A 138 0.72 -15.03 -7.77
N LEU A 139 0.52 -14.30 -8.86
CA LEU A 139 1.26 -14.46 -10.12
C LEU A 139 2.75 -14.11 -9.96
N ILE A 140 3.06 -12.94 -9.37
CA ILE A 140 4.47 -12.56 -9.15
C ILE A 140 5.14 -13.48 -8.13
N GLU A 141 4.42 -13.88 -7.07
CA GLU A 141 4.92 -14.84 -6.08
C GLU A 141 5.27 -16.16 -6.73
N ASN A 142 4.42 -16.68 -7.63
CA ASN A 142 4.71 -17.91 -8.39
C ASN A 142 6.00 -17.78 -9.21
N SER A 143 6.17 -16.69 -9.94
CA SER A 143 7.38 -16.47 -10.76
C SER A 143 8.65 -16.40 -9.90
N VAL A 144 8.60 -15.73 -8.75
CA VAL A 144 9.72 -15.67 -7.81
C VAL A 144 9.97 -17.03 -7.19
N TYR A 145 8.91 -17.72 -6.75
CA TYR A 145 9.00 -19.03 -6.10
C TYR A 145 9.61 -20.09 -7.01
N GLU A 146 9.12 -20.25 -8.24
CA GLU A 146 9.66 -21.21 -9.22
C GLU A 146 11.12 -20.91 -9.53
N THR A 147 11.45 -19.64 -9.77
CA THR A 147 12.83 -19.23 -10.04
C THR A 147 13.74 -19.50 -8.83
N ALA A 148 13.25 -19.30 -7.61
CA ALA A 148 14.00 -19.61 -6.39
C ALA A 148 14.26 -21.11 -6.21
N GLN A 149 13.31 -22.00 -6.63
CA GLN A 149 13.54 -23.46 -6.65
C GLN A 149 14.69 -23.82 -7.60
N ASP A 150 14.69 -23.22 -8.81
CA ASP A 150 15.75 -23.46 -9.80
C ASP A 150 17.12 -22.97 -9.31
N ILE A 151 17.16 -21.84 -8.62
CA ILE A 151 18.39 -21.30 -8.01
C ILE A 151 18.83 -22.20 -6.85
N ALA A 152 17.92 -22.62 -5.98
CA ALA A 152 18.23 -23.48 -4.83
C ALA A 152 18.83 -24.84 -5.25
N ALA A 153 18.43 -25.36 -6.40
CA ALA A 153 18.98 -26.60 -6.96
C ALA A 153 20.46 -26.49 -7.38
N GLN A 154 20.99 -25.27 -7.56
CA GLN A 154 22.37 -25.02 -7.99
C GLN A 154 23.37 -25.00 -6.82
N TYR A 155 22.89 -24.95 -5.57
CA TYR A 155 23.79 -24.96 -4.42
C TYR A 155 24.33 -26.38 -4.16
N THR A 156 25.66 -26.48 -4.06
CA THR A 156 26.37 -27.71 -3.74
C THR A 156 26.64 -27.86 -2.24
N THR A 157 26.82 -26.73 -1.55
CA THR A 157 27.00 -26.69 -0.09
C THR A 157 25.65 -26.49 0.58
N ASN A 158 25.32 -27.28 1.61
CA ASN A 158 24.05 -27.22 2.33
C ASN A 158 22.80 -27.32 1.42
N SER A 159 22.89 -28.08 0.34
CA SER A 159 21.86 -28.17 -0.71
C SER A 159 20.46 -28.49 -0.15
N ALA A 160 20.35 -29.34 0.85
CA ALA A 160 19.07 -29.67 1.48
C ALA A 160 18.43 -28.45 2.18
N GLN A 161 19.24 -27.62 2.87
CA GLN A 161 18.77 -26.41 3.55
C GLN A 161 18.33 -25.34 2.56
N TRP A 162 19.07 -25.14 1.45
CA TRP A 162 18.68 -24.23 0.37
C TRP A 162 17.34 -24.63 -0.28
N LYS A 163 17.15 -25.91 -0.55
CA LYS A 163 15.89 -26.42 -1.07
C LYS A 163 14.73 -26.26 -0.07
N ALA A 164 15.00 -26.46 1.22
CA ALA A 164 14.00 -26.21 2.26
C ALA A 164 13.63 -24.72 2.37
N ALA A 165 14.63 -23.83 2.33
CA ALA A 165 14.42 -22.38 2.33
C ALA A 165 13.61 -21.92 1.11
N ALA A 166 13.89 -22.44 -0.08
CA ALA A 166 13.11 -22.17 -1.29
C ALA A 166 11.65 -22.64 -1.15
N LYS A 167 11.42 -23.80 -0.57
CA LYS A 167 10.08 -24.38 -0.35
C LYS A 167 9.19 -23.49 0.52
N SER A 168 9.75 -22.89 1.56
CA SER A 168 9.04 -22.04 2.50
C SER A 168 9.04 -20.56 2.07
N LEU A 169 9.61 -20.23 0.91
CA LEU A 169 9.65 -18.86 0.42
C LEU A 169 8.25 -18.38 0.06
N ARG A 170 7.91 -17.19 0.55
CA ARG A 170 6.70 -16.45 0.18
C ARG A 170 7.08 -15.00 -0.10
N PHE A 171 6.21 -14.30 -0.83
CA PHE A 171 6.41 -12.89 -1.14
C PHE A 171 6.20 -12.04 0.11
N PRO A 172 7.15 -11.20 0.55
CA PRO A 172 6.95 -10.36 1.73
C PRO A 172 5.92 -9.27 1.51
N HIS A 173 5.25 -8.83 2.58
CA HIS A 173 4.41 -7.65 2.56
C HIS A 173 5.11 -6.48 3.25
N TRP A 174 4.75 -5.26 2.89
CA TRP A 174 5.22 -4.05 3.55
C TRP A 174 4.06 -3.38 4.29
N ASP A 175 4.05 -3.49 5.62
CA ASP A 175 3.11 -2.76 6.46
C ASP A 175 3.56 -1.30 6.59
N TRP A 176 3.10 -0.49 5.65
CA TRP A 176 3.49 0.90 5.50
C TRP A 176 2.91 1.83 6.58
N ALA A 177 1.94 1.39 7.36
CA ALA A 177 1.38 2.12 8.49
C ALA A 177 1.97 1.71 9.85
N HIS A 178 2.88 0.72 9.89
CA HIS A 178 3.49 0.22 11.12
C HIS A 178 5.00 0.37 11.08
N ILE A 179 5.52 1.30 11.89
CA ILE A 179 6.96 1.58 12.02
C ILE A 179 7.50 1.35 13.43
N ALA A 180 6.70 0.81 14.35
CA ALA A 180 7.15 0.56 15.72
C ALA A 180 8.35 -0.40 15.73
N GLY A 181 9.47 0.05 16.30
CA GLY A 181 10.72 -0.70 16.35
C GLY A 181 11.59 -0.60 15.10
N TYR A 182 11.25 0.24 14.14
CA TYR A 182 12.04 0.52 12.95
C TYR A 182 12.47 2.00 12.91
N ASP A 183 13.63 2.25 12.32
CA ASP A 183 14.24 3.60 12.31
C ASP A 183 13.68 4.49 11.19
N GLU A 184 13.17 3.90 10.10
CA GLU A 184 12.78 4.64 8.90
C GLU A 184 11.39 4.22 8.39
N PRO A 185 10.53 5.18 7.94
CA PRO A 185 9.25 4.89 7.30
C PRO A 185 9.41 4.02 6.05
N MET A 186 10.32 4.39 5.15
CA MET A 186 10.64 3.62 3.95
C MET A 186 11.71 2.57 4.26
N PRO A 187 11.43 1.26 4.15
CA PRO A 187 12.42 0.21 4.39
C PRO A 187 13.68 0.38 3.53
N ALA A 188 14.86 0.32 4.16
CA ALA A 188 16.16 0.50 3.51
C ALA A 188 16.39 -0.43 2.31
N ILE A 189 15.75 -1.60 2.28
CA ILE A 189 15.83 -2.52 1.14
C ILE A 189 15.30 -1.91 -0.16
N PHE A 190 14.40 -0.93 -0.11
CA PHE A 190 13.87 -0.27 -1.29
C PHE A 190 14.72 0.91 -1.78
N THR A 191 15.63 1.42 -0.95
CA THR A 191 16.44 2.62 -1.26
C THR A 191 17.91 2.28 -1.54
N THR A 192 18.43 1.23 -0.93
CA THR A 192 19.83 0.79 -1.07
C THR A 192 20.15 0.37 -2.51
N SER A 193 21.28 0.85 -3.05
CA SER A 193 21.68 0.57 -4.44
C SER A 193 22.25 -0.84 -4.66
N GLN A 194 22.79 -1.45 -3.63
CA GLN A 194 23.44 -2.75 -3.68
C GLN A 194 23.05 -3.59 -2.47
N VAL A 195 22.99 -4.90 -2.64
CA VAL A 195 22.66 -5.86 -1.60
C VAL A 195 23.64 -7.03 -1.61
N LYS A 196 23.87 -7.63 -0.44
CA LYS A 196 24.66 -8.84 -0.30
C LYS A 196 23.76 -10.07 -0.37
N VAL A 197 24.16 -11.05 -1.15
CA VAL A 197 23.49 -12.35 -1.28
C VAL A 197 24.50 -13.47 -1.14
N LEU A 198 24.04 -14.62 -0.70
CA LEU A 198 24.81 -15.87 -0.71
C LEU A 198 24.56 -16.56 -2.04
N ALA A 199 25.53 -16.52 -2.96
CA ALA A 199 25.34 -16.96 -4.34
C ALA A 199 25.71 -18.44 -4.56
N PRO A 200 24.99 -19.17 -5.46
CA PRO A 200 25.41 -20.53 -5.82
C PRO A 200 26.73 -20.52 -6.62
N PRO A 201 27.48 -21.64 -6.66
CA PRO A 201 27.17 -22.94 -6.09
C PRO A 201 27.58 -23.11 -4.62
N SER A 202 28.52 -22.30 -4.13
CA SER A 202 29.18 -22.48 -2.83
C SER A 202 28.55 -21.68 -1.68
N ALA A 203 27.52 -20.90 -1.94
CA ALA A 203 26.95 -19.93 -1.01
C ALA A 203 27.96 -18.82 -0.58
N ALA A 204 28.90 -18.49 -1.45
CA ALA A 204 29.82 -17.37 -1.20
C ALA A 204 29.06 -16.04 -1.22
N ALA A 205 29.40 -15.16 -0.29
CA ALA A 205 28.83 -13.81 -0.25
C ALA A 205 29.19 -13.04 -1.53
N LYS A 206 28.19 -12.44 -2.16
CA LYS A 206 28.32 -11.65 -3.37
C LYS A 206 27.50 -10.37 -3.26
N THR A 207 28.07 -9.25 -3.62
CA THR A 207 27.32 -8.00 -3.77
C THR A 207 26.73 -7.92 -5.19
N ILE A 208 25.45 -7.63 -5.28
CA ILE A 208 24.72 -7.42 -6.55
C ILE A 208 24.03 -6.07 -6.54
N ALA A 209 23.68 -5.55 -7.72
CA ALA A 209 22.74 -4.45 -7.79
C ALA A 209 21.41 -4.86 -7.14
N ASN A 210 20.80 -3.96 -6.39
CA ASN A 210 19.55 -4.26 -5.71
C ASN A 210 18.37 -4.24 -6.71
N PRO A 211 17.72 -5.37 -6.99
CA PRO A 211 16.60 -5.43 -7.92
C PRO A 211 15.35 -4.71 -7.39
N LEU A 212 15.27 -4.44 -6.08
CA LEU A 212 14.10 -3.80 -5.46
C LEU A 212 14.20 -2.26 -5.46
N LYS A 213 15.33 -1.70 -5.86
CA LYS A 213 15.50 -0.23 -5.92
C LYS A 213 14.71 0.40 -7.07
N GLY A 214 14.56 -0.30 -8.17
CA GLY A 214 13.86 0.16 -9.35
C GLY A 214 14.16 -0.73 -10.55
N PHE A 215 13.31 -0.66 -11.56
CA PHE A 215 13.35 -1.52 -12.74
C PHE A 215 13.55 -0.72 -14.01
N LYS A 216 14.38 -1.23 -14.92
CA LYS A 216 14.52 -0.68 -16.27
C LYS A 216 13.57 -1.38 -17.22
N ILE A 217 12.50 -0.71 -17.59
CA ILE A 217 11.46 -1.23 -18.48
C ILE A 217 12.06 -1.61 -19.83
N PRO A 218 11.87 -2.85 -20.31
CA PRO A 218 12.42 -3.29 -21.61
C PRO A 218 11.90 -2.44 -22.77
N ASN A 219 12.76 -2.13 -23.76
CA ASN A 219 12.39 -1.32 -24.93
C ASN A 219 11.16 -1.87 -25.69
N LYS A 220 10.95 -3.20 -25.69
CA LYS A 220 9.79 -3.84 -26.33
C LYS A 220 8.46 -3.52 -25.65
N ILE A 221 8.50 -3.17 -24.36
CA ILE A 221 7.33 -2.77 -23.57
C ILE A 221 7.24 -1.25 -23.55
N TYR A 222 8.38 -0.56 -23.38
CA TYR A 222 8.43 0.86 -23.19
C TYR A 222 7.97 1.61 -24.45
N ASN A 223 6.85 2.29 -24.31
CA ASN A 223 6.34 3.23 -25.32
C ASN A 223 6.19 4.59 -24.63
N ARG A 224 7.00 5.57 -25.06
CA ARG A 224 7.04 6.90 -24.42
C ARG A 224 5.67 7.58 -24.36
N ASN A 225 4.83 7.39 -25.37
CA ASN A 225 3.49 7.98 -25.38
C ASN A 225 2.58 7.34 -24.32
N SER A 226 2.74 6.05 -24.08
CA SER A 226 1.98 5.31 -23.08
C SER A 226 2.52 5.52 -21.66
N PHE A 227 3.74 6.00 -21.49
CA PHE A 227 4.39 6.23 -20.20
C PHE A 227 4.45 7.72 -19.81
N ASN A 228 3.69 8.58 -20.48
CA ASN A 228 3.51 10.00 -20.10
C ASN A 228 4.82 10.75 -19.88
N SER A 229 5.80 10.54 -20.75
CA SER A 229 7.13 11.15 -20.64
C SER A 229 7.94 10.74 -19.40
N LYS A 230 7.48 9.78 -18.59
CA LYS A 230 8.28 9.21 -17.50
C LYS A 230 9.52 8.49 -18.05
N GLY A 231 10.57 8.46 -17.26
CA GLY A 231 11.81 7.79 -17.61
C GLY A 231 11.62 6.28 -17.80
N GLN A 232 12.53 5.65 -18.55
CA GLN A 232 12.50 4.19 -18.76
C GLN A 232 12.86 3.39 -17.50
N THR A 233 13.62 3.99 -16.57
CA THR A 233 13.92 3.38 -15.26
C THR A 233 12.99 3.95 -14.22
N THR A 234 12.38 3.09 -13.42
CA THR A 234 11.44 3.54 -12.39
C THR A 234 12.15 4.37 -11.32
N THR A 235 11.47 5.37 -10.84
CA THR A 235 11.92 6.29 -9.80
C THR A 235 10.80 6.52 -8.78
N ARG A 236 11.18 6.88 -7.57
CA ARG A 236 10.33 7.29 -6.45
C ARG A 236 10.74 8.68 -6.00
N GLU A 237 9.87 9.40 -5.36
CA GLU A 237 10.23 10.65 -4.69
C GLU A 237 10.94 10.33 -3.39
N GLN A 238 12.08 10.99 -3.13
CA GLN A 238 12.98 10.57 -2.03
C GLN A 238 12.38 10.88 -0.65
N ASP A 239 11.64 11.99 -0.54
CA ASP A 239 11.14 12.51 0.73
C ASP A 239 9.61 12.42 0.85
N GLY A 240 8.96 11.72 -0.08
CA GLY A 240 7.50 11.68 -0.16
C GLY A 240 6.84 10.72 0.83
N PHE A 241 7.59 9.76 1.38
CA PHE A 241 7.06 8.79 2.34
C PHE A 241 7.78 8.94 3.68
N ASP A 242 7.22 9.77 4.54
CA ASP A 242 7.77 10.17 5.83
C ASP A 242 6.93 9.68 7.03
N SER A 243 7.27 10.10 8.23
CA SER A 243 6.56 9.74 9.45
C SER A 243 5.15 10.32 9.51
N ASP A 244 4.93 11.52 8.97
CA ASP A 244 3.62 12.15 8.96
C ASP A 244 2.66 11.37 8.05
N THR A 245 3.15 10.91 6.90
CA THR A 245 2.43 9.98 6.01
C THR A 245 2.06 8.68 6.74
N VAL A 246 2.99 8.10 7.50
CA VAL A 246 2.71 6.87 8.27
C VAL A 246 1.65 7.10 9.32
N ASP A 247 1.71 8.22 10.05
CA ASP A 247 0.72 8.57 11.08
C ASP A 247 -0.66 8.78 10.46
N GLN A 248 -0.74 9.47 9.32
CA GLN A 248 -1.98 9.63 8.57
C GLN A 248 -2.57 8.28 8.10
N LEU A 249 -1.76 7.41 7.51
CA LEU A 249 -2.19 6.07 7.07
C LEU A 249 -2.65 5.20 8.25
N ARG A 250 -2.02 5.36 9.41
CA ARG A 250 -2.40 4.67 10.64
C ARG A 250 -3.78 5.09 11.12
N GLY A 251 -4.05 6.40 11.17
CA GLY A 251 -5.37 6.94 11.49
C GLY A 251 -6.45 6.41 10.57
N MET A 252 -6.20 6.40 9.25
CA MET A 252 -7.13 5.84 8.26
C MET A 252 -7.41 4.35 8.47
N LEU A 253 -6.38 3.54 8.79
CA LEU A 253 -6.55 2.11 9.06
C LEU A 253 -7.30 1.86 10.37
N ARG A 254 -7.11 2.69 11.39
CA ARG A 254 -7.89 2.62 12.62
C ARG A 254 -9.37 2.73 12.32
N VAL A 255 -9.79 3.75 11.56
CA VAL A 255 -11.19 3.93 11.14
C VAL A 255 -11.68 2.74 10.30
N LEU A 256 -10.84 2.21 9.41
CA LEU A 256 -11.21 1.06 8.59
C LEU A 256 -11.56 -0.19 9.42
N PHE A 257 -10.95 -0.35 10.59
CA PHE A 257 -11.10 -1.55 11.45
C PHE A 257 -11.88 -1.31 12.75
N ASP A 258 -12.26 -0.09 13.11
CA ASP A 258 -13.00 0.20 14.34
C ASP A 258 -14.46 -0.33 14.34
N GLY A 259 -14.98 -0.66 13.17
CA GLY A 259 -16.35 -1.15 12.96
C GLY A 259 -17.25 -0.12 12.31
N THR A 260 -16.74 1.06 12.00
CA THR A 260 -17.46 2.10 11.26
C THR A 260 -17.70 1.67 9.82
N VAL A 261 -16.71 1.01 9.18
CA VAL A 261 -16.77 0.54 7.79
C VAL A 261 -17.08 -0.96 7.76
N GLN A 262 -18.36 -1.34 7.71
CA GLN A 262 -18.79 -2.75 7.68
C GLN A 262 -19.34 -3.19 6.33
N ASP A 263 -19.80 -2.26 5.50
CA ASP A 263 -20.31 -2.58 4.16
C ASP A 263 -19.15 -2.85 3.21
N TRP A 264 -19.29 -3.90 2.39
CA TRP A 264 -18.26 -4.28 1.41
C TRP A 264 -17.99 -3.17 0.38
N GLN A 265 -19.02 -2.46 -0.04
CA GLN A 265 -18.88 -1.39 -1.01
C GLN A 265 -18.03 -0.24 -0.45
N ASP A 266 -18.30 0.14 0.80
CA ASP A 266 -17.56 1.20 1.49
C ASP A 266 -16.13 0.78 1.83
N PHE A 267 -15.90 -0.49 2.14
CA PHE A 267 -14.57 -1.02 2.42
C PHE A 267 -13.70 -1.13 1.17
N SER A 268 -14.27 -1.68 0.09
CA SER A 268 -13.44 -2.24 -0.99
C SER A 268 -12.90 -1.22 -1.96
N ASN A 269 -13.62 -0.13 -2.20
CA ASN A 269 -13.27 0.81 -3.26
C ASN A 269 -13.64 2.27 -2.95
N HIS A 270 -13.02 3.18 -3.65
CA HIS A 270 -13.19 4.62 -3.48
C HIS A 270 -14.30 5.23 -4.37
N ALA A 271 -14.98 4.44 -5.20
CA ALA A 271 -16.05 4.97 -6.03
C ALA A 271 -17.25 5.36 -5.16
N PHE A 272 -17.70 6.59 -5.35
CA PHE A 272 -18.87 7.10 -4.65
C PHE A 272 -20.15 6.68 -5.37
N ASP A 273 -21.06 6.05 -4.63
CA ASP A 273 -22.39 5.70 -5.09
C ASP A 273 -23.44 6.31 -4.15
N LYS A 274 -24.18 7.32 -4.64
CA LYS A 274 -25.23 8.02 -3.86
C LYS A 274 -26.34 7.08 -3.35
N GLU A 275 -26.59 5.97 -4.03
CA GLU A 275 -27.66 5.05 -3.67
C GLU A 275 -27.25 4.10 -2.53
N HIS A 276 -25.96 3.76 -2.43
CA HIS A 276 -25.44 2.81 -1.47
C HIS A 276 -24.66 3.48 -0.33
N SER A 277 -24.11 4.66 -0.55
CA SER A 277 -23.41 5.41 0.50
C SER A 277 -24.40 6.05 1.45
N LYS A 278 -24.82 5.32 2.46
CA LYS A 278 -25.67 5.81 3.55
C LYS A 278 -24.90 6.63 4.59
N ARG A 279 -23.60 6.82 4.39
CA ARG A 279 -22.73 7.46 5.36
C ARG A 279 -22.31 8.83 4.88
N ALA A 280 -22.67 9.80 5.64
CA ALA A 280 -22.01 11.06 5.68
C ALA A 280 -20.62 10.81 6.34
N GLY A 281 -19.56 11.28 5.74
CA GLY A 281 -18.35 11.75 6.38
C GLY A 281 -17.11 10.87 6.44
N ASN A 282 -17.13 9.61 6.68
CA ASN A 282 -15.89 8.91 7.00
C ASN A 282 -15.52 7.81 5.97
N TYR A 283 -15.04 8.26 4.79
CA TYR A 283 -14.73 7.34 3.69
C TYR A 283 -13.24 7.02 3.58
N HIS A 284 -12.79 6.08 4.40
CA HIS A 284 -11.49 5.47 4.23
C HIS A 284 -11.65 4.06 3.70
N SER A 285 -11.98 3.91 2.41
CA SER A 285 -11.95 2.60 1.78
C SER A 285 -10.52 2.08 1.66
N LEU A 286 -10.36 0.77 1.54
CA LEU A 286 -9.05 0.17 1.32
C LEU A 286 -8.37 0.71 0.05
N GLU A 287 -9.14 0.93 -1.03
CA GLU A 287 -8.60 1.52 -2.26
C GLU A 287 -8.19 2.98 -2.06
N TYR A 288 -8.95 3.76 -1.29
CA TYR A 288 -8.57 5.14 -0.99
C TYR A 288 -7.24 5.20 -0.23
N ILE A 289 -7.09 4.39 0.82
CA ILE A 289 -5.83 4.32 1.60
C ILE A 289 -4.67 3.86 0.71
N HIS A 290 -4.89 2.88 -0.14
CA HIS A 290 -3.93 2.44 -1.15
C HIS A 290 -3.48 3.59 -2.07
N ASP A 291 -4.40 4.43 -2.53
CA ASP A 291 -4.10 5.58 -3.39
C ASP A 291 -3.16 6.58 -2.68
N GLN A 292 -3.36 6.82 -1.37
CA GLN A 292 -2.49 7.70 -0.59
C GLN A 292 -1.04 7.17 -0.54
N VAL A 293 -0.85 5.86 -0.39
CA VAL A 293 0.48 5.23 -0.44
C VAL A 293 1.14 5.43 -1.81
N HIS A 294 0.38 5.28 -2.89
CA HIS A 294 0.86 5.55 -4.25
C HIS A 294 1.31 7.00 -4.43
N GLY A 295 0.52 7.94 -3.93
CA GLY A 295 0.81 9.37 -3.97
C GLY A 295 2.06 9.74 -3.19
N ALA A 296 2.18 9.22 -1.98
CA ALA A 296 3.32 9.49 -1.10
C ALA A 296 4.65 8.93 -1.65
N ILE A 297 4.65 7.74 -2.26
CA ILE A 297 5.84 7.20 -2.90
C ILE A 297 6.19 7.99 -4.16
N GLY A 298 5.19 8.49 -4.88
CA GLY A 298 5.38 9.33 -6.06
C GLY A 298 6.10 8.66 -7.22
N GLY A 299 6.71 9.45 -8.09
CA GLY A 299 7.45 8.95 -9.25
C GLY A 299 6.60 8.05 -10.16
N HIS A 300 7.09 6.84 -10.49
CA HIS A 300 6.32 5.86 -11.27
C HIS A 300 5.16 5.27 -10.47
N MET A 301 5.31 5.14 -9.15
CA MET A 301 4.24 4.67 -8.26
C MET A 301 3.03 5.62 -8.23
N GLY A 302 3.25 6.92 -8.42
CA GLY A 302 2.18 7.93 -8.49
C GLY A 302 1.40 7.96 -9.82
N ASP A 303 1.43 6.90 -10.63
CA ASP A 303 0.70 6.84 -11.90
C ASP A 303 0.23 5.39 -12.14
N PRO A 304 -1.09 5.14 -12.19
CA PRO A 304 -1.63 3.78 -12.38
C PRO A 304 -1.07 3.07 -13.61
N GLY A 305 -0.78 3.82 -14.67
CA GLY A 305 -0.22 3.27 -15.90
C GLY A 305 1.21 2.73 -15.76
N THR A 306 1.96 3.21 -14.77
CA THR A 306 3.38 2.87 -14.62
C THR A 306 3.74 2.24 -13.28
N ALA A 307 2.85 2.31 -12.29
CA ALA A 307 3.13 1.93 -10.91
C ALA A 307 3.67 0.50 -10.75
N ALA A 308 3.08 -0.46 -11.44
CA ALA A 308 3.46 -1.86 -11.32
C ALA A 308 4.86 -2.19 -11.88
N TYR A 309 5.46 -1.28 -12.65
CA TYR A 309 6.86 -1.45 -13.06
C TYR A 309 7.86 -1.12 -11.96
N ASP A 310 7.43 -0.46 -10.88
CA ASP A 310 8.28 -0.30 -9.72
C ASP A 310 8.16 -1.53 -8.81
N PRO A 311 9.27 -2.20 -8.44
CA PRO A 311 9.23 -3.39 -7.59
C PRO A 311 8.47 -3.23 -6.28
N ILE A 312 8.49 -2.04 -5.66
CA ILE A 312 7.80 -1.75 -4.39
C ILE A 312 6.28 -1.95 -4.49
N PHE A 313 5.71 -1.79 -5.68
CA PHE A 313 4.29 -1.99 -5.96
C PHE A 313 3.77 -3.33 -5.42
N PHE A 314 4.50 -4.41 -5.66
CA PHE A 314 4.06 -5.74 -5.25
C PHE A 314 4.11 -5.95 -3.74
N PHE A 315 5.03 -5.30 -3.04
CA PHE A 315 5.09 -5.33 -1.57
C PHE A 315 3.97 -4.50 -0.94
N HIS A 316 3.66 -3.35 -1.53
CA HIS A 316 2.51 -2.53 -1.18
C HIS A 316 1.21 -3.32 -1.35
N HIS A 317 0.99 -3.93 -2.52
CA HIS A 317 -0.21 -4.71 -2.77
C HIS A 317 -0.28 -6.03 -1.98
N ALA A 318 0.84 -6.59 -1.57
CA ALA A 318 0.85 -7.70 -0.62
C ALA A 318 0.30 -7.27 0.76
N ASN A 319 0.50 -6.00 1.18
CA ASN A 319 -0.15 -5.47 2.37
C ASN A 319 -1.63 -5.15 2.13
N VAL A 320 -1.99 -4.63 0.97
CA VAL A 320 -3.41 -4.47 0.59
C VAL A 320 -4.17 -5.80 0.69
N ASP A 321 -3.57 -6.89 0.20
CA ASP A 321 -4.14 -8.24 0.31
C ASP A 321 -4.17 -8.75 1.78
N ARG A 322 -3.18 -8.38 2.61
CA ARG A 322 -3.18 -8.67 4.04
C ARG A 322 -4.35 -7.97 4.74
N LEU A 323 -4.56 -6.70 4.45
CA LEU A 323 -5.66 -5.92 5.02
C LEU A 323 -7.03 -6.45 4.58
N LEU A 324 -7.15 -6.90 3.32
CA LEU A 324 -8.32 -7.61 2.82
C LEU A 324 -8.59 -8.89 3.65
N GLU A 325 -7.58 -9.73 3.85
CA GLU A 325 -7.71 -10.97 4.62
C GLU A 325 -8.15 -10.69 6.06
N ILE A 326 -7.63 -9.64 6.69
CA ILE A 326 -8.00 -9.22 8.03
C ILE A 326 -9.47 -8.78 8.07
N TYR A 327 -9.89 -7.94 7.13
CA TYR A 327 -11.26 -7.45 7.05
C TYR A 327 -12.26 -8.61 6.82
N GLU A 328 -11.95 -9.52 5.89
CA GLU A 328 -12.78 -10.71 5.64
C GLU A 328 -12.96 -11.55 6.90
N ARG A 329 -11.93 -11.66 7.76
CA ARG A 329 -12.00 -12.42 9.02
C ARG A 329 -12.76 -11.69 10.12
N ILE A 330 -12.61 -10.38 10.23
CA ILE A 330 -13.27 -9.58 11.29
C ILE A 330 -14.76 -9.40 10.98
N PHE A 331 -15.08 -8.95 9.76
CA PHE A 331 -16.43 -8.52 9.40
C PHE A 331 -17.18 -9.50 8.50
N ASN A 332 -16.53 -10.58 8.07
CA ASN A 332 -17.07 -11.51 7.07
C ASN A 332 -17.55 -10.79 5.78
N GLY A 333 -16.97 -9.61 5.48
CA GLY A 333 -17.29 -8.82 4.30
C GLY A 333 -16.85 -9.51 3.02
N PHE A 334 -17.68 -9.44 1.96
CA PHE A 334 -17.39 -10.07 0.68
C PHE A 334 -18.24 -9.44 -0.43
N PRO A 335 -17.78 -9.39 -1.68
CA PRO A 335 -18.61 -8.88 -2.78
C PRO A 335 -19.88 -9.70 -2.95
N ASP A 336 -20.93 -9.06 -3.45
CA ASP A 336 -22.17 -9.76 -3.77
C ASP A 336 -21.95 -10.95 -4.74
N ALA A 337 -22.89 -11.90 -4.75
CA ALA A 337 -22.73 -13.16 -5.50
C ALA A 337 -22.53 -12.94 -7.01
N SER A 338 -23.10 -11.88 -7.58
CA SER A 338 -22.99 -11.57 -9.01
C SER A 338 -21.57 -11.11 -9.37
N ARG A 339 -20.95 -10.32 -8.52
CA ARG A 339 -19.56 -9.85 -8.67
C ARG A 339 -18.55 -10.90 -8.26
N ALA A 340 -18.81 -11.61 -7.16
CA ALA A 340 -17.93 -12.65 -6.64
C ALA A 340 -17.62 -13.78 -7.63
N GLY A 341 -18.57 -14.08 -8.53
CA GLY A 341 -18.42 -15.07 -9.60
C GLY A 341 -17.78 -14.54 -10.89
N GLN A 342 -17.50 -13.25 -11.01
CA GLN A 342 -16.86 -12.68 -12.20
C GLN A 342 -15.40 -13.10 -12.31
N GLY A 343 -14.96 -13.39 -13.55
CA GLY A 343 -13.57 -13.73 -13.82
C GLY A 343 -12.63 -12.55 -13.61
N LEU A 344 -11.66 -12.71 -12.73
CA LEU A 344 -10.59 -11.75 -12.46
C LEU A 344 -9.53 -11.84 -13.57
N LYS A 345 -9.78 -11.13 -14.66
CA LYS A 345 -8.90 -11.16 -15.85
C LYS A 345 -7.61 -10.38 -15.59
N PRO A 346 -6.45 -10.84 -16.11
CA PRO A 346 -6.25 -12.02 -16.97
C PRO A 346 -5.80 -13.29 -16.21
N PHE A 347 -6.05 -13.40 -14.92
CA PHE A 347 -5.51 -14.46 -14.07
C PHE A 347 -6.22 -15.79 -14.31
N ARG A 348 -5.49 -16.72 -14.94
CA ARG A 348 -6.01 -18.06 -15.22
C ARG A 348 -5.89 -18.96 -13.99
N LYS A 349 -6.98 -19.62 -13.64
CA LYS A 349 -7.02 -20.71 -12.67
C LYS A 349 -6.78 -22.06 -13.33
N SER A 350 -7.12 -22.15 -14.61
CA SER A 350 -6.93 -23.34 -15.47
C SER A 350 -6.72 -22.88 -16.92
N SER A 351 -6.50 -23.81 -17.82
CA SER A 351 -6.39 -23.52 -19.26
C SER A 351 -7.64 -22.83 -19.86
N SER A 352 -8.80 -22.99 -19.22
CA SER A 352 -10.09 -22.47 -19.73
C SER A 352 -10.81 -21.53 -18.76
N GLY A 353 -10.33 -21.37 -17.52
CA GLY A 353 -11.02 -20.60 -16.48
C GLY A 353 -10.14 -19.54 -15.83
N SER A 354 -10.74 -18.40 -15.50
CA SER A 354 -10.11 -17.36 -14.68
C SER A 354 -10.39 -17.58 -13.19
N TRP A 355 -9.54 -17.04 -12.35
CA TRP A 355 -9.86 -16.86 -10.94
C TRP A 355 -11.08 -15.99 -10.79
N THR A 356 -11.88 -16.24 -9.75
CA THR A 356 -12.97 -15.39 -9.30
C THR A 356 -12.72 -14.98 -7.86
N ALA A 357 -13.42 -13.96 -7.34
CA ALA A 357 -13.32 -13.60 -5.93
C ALA A 357 -13.70 -14.77 -5.03
N THR A 358 -14.73 -15.55 -5.42
CA THR A 358 -15.14 -16.77 -4.70
C THR A 358 -14.02 -17.81 -4.64
N ASP A 359 -13.28 -18.02 -5.73
CA ASP A 359 -12.17 -18.96 -5.77
C ASP A 359 -11.00 -18.51 -4.88
N ALA A 360 -10.77 -17.20 -4.81
CA ALA A 360 -9.64 -16.58 -4.13
C ALA A 360 -10.01 -16.07 -2.71
N LYS A 361 -11.19 -16.42 -2.16
CA LYS A 361 -11.65 -15.93 -0.86
C LYS A 361 -10.69 -16.24 0.28
N SER A 362 -10.01 -17.38 0.24
CA SER A 362 -9.08 -17.79 1.29
C SER A 362 -7.64 -17.74 0.79
N THR A 363 -6.77 -17.02 1.49
CA THR A 363 -5.33 -17.01 1.23
C THR A 363 -4.71 -18.40 1.38
N VAL A 364 -5.26 -19.23 2.26
CA VAL A 364 -4.84 -20.63 2.43
C VAL A 364 -5.06 -21.43 1.16
N SER A 365 -6.15 -21.17 0.41
CA SER A 365 -6.39 -21.85 -0.87
C SER A 365 -5.37 -21.48 -1.95
N LEU A 366 -4.70 -20.34 -1.79
CA LEU A 366 -3.59 -19.86 -2.62
C LEU A 366 -2.20 -20.28 -2.09
N GLY A 367 -2.14 -20.98 -0.96
CA GLY A 367 -0.92 -21.56 -0.41
C GLY A 367 -0.12 -20.64 0.51
N TYR A 368 -0.72 -19.55 1.03
CA TYR A 368 -0.07 -18.65 1.97
C TYR A 368 -1.01 -18.18 3.09
N SER A 369 -0.43 -17.60 4.11
CA SER A 369 -1.08 -16.81 5.16
C SER A 369 -0.26 -15.52 5.38
N TYR A 370 -0.56 -14.80 6.44
CA TYR A 370 0.25 -13.65 6.87
C TYR A 370 0.72 -13.85 8.30
N SER A 371 1.93 -13.39 8.60
CA SER A 371 2.46 -13.40 9.97
C SER A 371 1.55 -12.58 10.89
N GLY A 372 1.33 -13.08 12.11
CA GLY A 372 0.43 -12.45 13.08
C GLY A 372 -1.06 -12.74 12.88
N LEU A 373 -1.45 -13.53 11.87
CA LEU A 373 -2.84 -13.94 11.64
C LEU A 373 -3.11 -15.41 11.99
N ASP A 374 -2.41 -15.93 12.98
CA ASP A 374 -2.55 -17.32 13.42
C ASP A 374 -3.85 -17.56 14.20
N ASP A 375 -4.39 -16.51 14.84
CA ASP A 375 -5.69 -16.55 15.51
C ASP A 375 -6.82 -16.23 14.51
N ASN A 376 -7.85 -17.08 14.53
CA ASN A 376 -9.06 -16.90 13.70
C ASN A 376 -10.19 -16.19 14.46
N ASN A 377 -9.95 -15.75 15.69
CA ASN A 377 -10.97 -15.03 16.46
C ASN A 377 -11.08 -13.59 15.97
N ALA A 378 -12.25 -13.23 15.45
CA ALA A 378 -12.53 -11.90 14.89
C ALA A 378 -12.30 -10.77 15.91
N MET A 379 -12.71 -10.97 17.18
CA MET A 379 -12.53 -9.98 18.24
C MET A 379 -11.07 -9.76 18.58
N THR A 380 -10.27 -10.85 18.67
CA THR A 380 -8.83 -10.76 18.91
C THR A 380 -8.13 -10.05 17.77
N LEU A 381 -8.49 -10.36 16.52
CA LEU A 381 -7.93 -9.70 15.34
C LEU A 381 -8.30 -8.21 15.28
N LYS A 382 -9.56 -7.86 15.58
CA LYS A 382 -10.00 -6.46 15.65
C LYS A 382 -9.19 -5.70 16.72
N SER A 383 -9.11 -6.23 17.92
CA SER A 383 -8.33 -5.62 19.02
C SER A 383 -6.86 -5.46 18.64
N LEU A 384 -6.26 -6.48 18.00
CA LEU A 384 -4.88 -6.40 17.52
C LEU A 384 -4.70 -5.28 16.49
N MET A 385 -5.63 -5.12 15.54
CA MET A 385 -5.54 -4.05 14.53
C MET A 385 -5.67 -2.67 15.16
N LEU A 386 -6.64 -2.48 16.06
CA LEU A 386 -6.82 -1.23 16.78
C LEU A 386 -5.59 -0.89 17.63
N GLN A 387 -4.97 -1.88 18.29
CA GLN A 387 -3.73 -1.70 19.04
C GLN A 387 -2.53 -1.38 18.12
N THR A 388 -2.40 -2.10 17.00
CA THR A 388 -1.28 -1.92 16.05
C THR A 388 -1.30 -0.53 15.43
N TYR A 389 -2.49 -0.04 15.10
CA TYR A 389 -2.67 1.26 14.45
C TYR A 389 -3.18 2.34 15.42
N SER A 390 -3.12 2.11 16.74
CA SER A 390 -3.41 3.15 17.73
C SER A 390 -2.34 4.25 17.69
N ASP A 391 -2.70 5.45 18.14
CA ASP A 391 -1.82 6.61 18.29
C ASP A 391 -0.77 6.38 19.40
N GLN A 392 0.06 5.38 19.24
CA GLN A 392 1.31 5.32 19.97
C GLN A 392 2.21 6.41 19.37
N THR A 393 1.96 7.64 19.74
CA THR A 393 2.91 8.73 19.50
C THR A 393 4.26 8.25 20.01
N ASN A 394 5.14 7.88 19.09
CA ASN A 394 6.55 7.70 19.40
C ASN A 394 7.07 9.07 19.83
N SER A 395 7.00 9.34 21.13
CA SER A 395 7.51 10.57 21.76
C SER A 395 9.00 10.82 21.47
N ASN A 396 9.64 9.88 20.79
CA ASN A 396 11.05 9.96 20.39
C ASN A 396 11.24 10.49 18.96
N LEU A 397 10.27 10.38 18.04
CA LEU A 397 10.41 10.92 16.67
C LEU A 397 9.97 12.39 16.54
N ARG A 398 9.12 12.90 17.45
CA ARG A 398 8.73 14.31 17.49
C ARG A 398 9.82 15.25 18.04
N ARG A 399 11.00 14.78 18.42
CA ARG A 399 12.05 15.60 19.06
C ARG A 399 12.96 16.38 18.11
N ASP A 400 12.96 16.15 16.81
CA ASP A 400 13.92 16.78 15.90
C ASP A 400 13.38 17.88 14.99
N HIS A 401 12.08 18.12 14.96
CA HIS A 401 11.57 19.37 14.37
C HIS A 401 11.68 20.50 15.39
N LYS A 402 12.68 21.37 15.21
CA LYS A 402 12.76 22.66 15.86
C LYS A 402 11.60 23.55 15.42
N SER A 403 10.40 23.25 15.92
CA SER A 403 9.32 24.19 16.00
C SER A 403 9.74 25.24 17.06
N THR A 404 9.90 26.46 16.64
CA THR A 404 9.94 27.61 17.54
C THR A 404 8.61 27.65 18.28
N ALA A 405 8.65 27.10 19.50
CA ALA A 405 7.48 26.95 20.34
C ALA A 405 6.85 28.31 20.64
N ILE A 406 5.67 28.54 20.07
CA ILE A 406 4.67 29.42 20.69
C ILE A 406 4.12 28.58 21.85
N LYS A 407 4.38 29.04 23.08
CA LYS A 407 3.82 28.42 24.29
C LYS A 407 2.29 28.43 24.17
N PRO A 408 1.62 27.26 24.25
CA PRO A 408 0.17 27.24 24.32
C PRO A 408 -0.26 27.88 25.63
N LEU A 409 -1.19 28.80 25.57
CA LEU A 409 -2.00 29.16 26.73
C LEU A 409 -2.74 27.89 27.15
N MET A 410 -2.53 27.46 28.39
CA MET A 410 -3.18 26.30 28.97
C MET A 410 -4.70 26.50 28.94
N ALA A 411 -5.41 25.88 28.01
CA ALA A 411 -6.80 25.53 28.22
C ALA A 411 -6.81 24.18 28.96
N SER A 412 -7.44 24.20 30.11
CA SER A 412 -7.56 23.06 31.03
C SER A 412 -8.30 21.91 30.37
N GLY A 413 -7.65 20.74 30.23
CA GLY A 413 -8.37 19.51 29.93
C GLY A 413 -7.62 18.35 29.27
N LEU A 414 -6.43 18.56 28.73
CA LEU A 414 -5.68 17.45 28.11
C LEU A 414 -4.77 16.77 29.13
N HIS A 415 -5.17 15.61 29.63
CA HIS A 415 -4.32 14.74 30.43
C HIS A 415 -3.58 13.74 29.52
N ARG A 416 -2.25 13.82 29.50
CA ARG A 416 -1.37 12.83 28.88
C ARG A 416 -1.47 11.51 29.61
N ILE A 417 -1.54 10.40 28.87
CA ILE A 417 -1.33 9.07 29.41
C ILE A 417 0.15 8.94 29.79
N ALA A 418 0.43 8.93 31.09
CA ALA A 418 1.75 8.58 31.59
C ALA A 418 1.67 7.12 32.10
N TYR A 419 2.52 6.24 31.54
CA TYR A 419 2.76 4.94 32.13
C TYR A 419 3.61 5.13 33.38
N GLU A 420 3.05 4.95 34.56
CA GLU A 420 3.82 4.78 35.78
C GLU A 420 4.28 3.32 35.89
N GLN A 421 5.57 3.11 36.09
CA GLN A 421 6.09 1.80 36.41
C GLN A 421 5.57 1.39 37.80
N PRO A 422 5.12 0.15 37.99
CA PRO A 422 4.69 -0.30 39.31
C PRO A 422 5.86 -0.26 40.28
N ASP A 423 5.62 0.33 41.46
CA ASP A 423 6.53 0.25 42.58
C ASP A 423 6.80 -1.20 42.95
N ALA A 424 8.04 -1.52 43.32
CA ALA A 424 8.57 -2.87 43.51
C ALA A 424 7.95 -3.66 44.68
N TYR A 425 6.78 -3.28 45.15
CA TYR A 425 6.16 -3.88 46.36
C TYR A 425 4.72 -4.40 46.18
N ASP A 426 4.14 -4.39 45.00
CA ASP A 426 2.84 -4.98 44.79
C ASP A 426 2.88 -6.14 43.79
N ASN A 427 2.19 -7.22 44.16
CA ASN A 427 2.21 -8.58 43.61
C ASN A 427 1.78 -8.68 42.13
N GLY A 428 2.32 -7.92 41.24
CA GLY A 428 2.23 -8.19 39.79
C GLY A 428 0.85 -8.04 39.15
N THR A 429 -0.09 -7.37 39.82
CA THR A 429 -1.41 -7.06 39.24
C THR A 429 -1.35 -5.69 38.60
N TRP A 430 -1.34 -5.64 37.25
CA TRP A 430 -1.46 -4.41 36.52
C TRP A 430 -2.86 -3.81 36.76
N THR A 431 -2.94 -2.74 37.48
CA THR A 431 -4.14 -1.92 37.53
C THR A 431 -4.01 -0.87 36.40
N MET A 432 -4.82 -1.02 35.38
CA MET A 432 -4.96 -0.01 34.35
C MET A 432 -5.78 1.13 34.94
N ALA A 433 -5.13 2.25 35.26
CA ALA A 433 -5.84 3.49 35.56
C ALA A 433 -6.38 4.03 34.23
N ILE A 434 -7.66 3.89 34.01
CA ILE A 434 -8.38 4.53 32.89
C ILE A 434 -8.56 5.98 33.32
N TYR A 435 -7.80 6.88 32.71
CA TYR A 435 -8.10 8.30 32.76
C TYR A 435 -9.20 8.55 31.73
N ASP A 436 -10.31 9.12 32.20
CA ASP A 436 -11.36 9.66 31.37
C ASP A 436 -10.74 10.82 30.55
N ASN A 437 -10.20 10.50 29.38
CA ASN A 437 -9.90 11.48 28.38
C ASN A 437 -11.28 11.91 27.84
N GLY A 438 -11.65 13.15 28.03
CA GLY A 438 -12.86 13.70 27.44
C GLY A 438 -12.98 13.35 25.95
N PRO A 439 -14.13 13.63 25.33
CA PRO A 439 -14.36 13.26 23.94
C PRO A 439 -13.22 13.78 23.04
N GLU A 440 -12.67 12.89 22.20
CA GLU A 440 -11.73 13.29 21.16
C GLU A 440 -12.51 13.93 20.02
N GLU A 441 -12.11 15.13 19.62
CA GLU A 441 -12.72 15.84 18.52
C GLU A 441 -11.83 15.76 17.30
N ALA A 442 -12.42 15.49 16.14
CA ALA A 442 -11.73 15.43 14.86
C ALA A 442 -12.50 16.21 13.79
N ALA A 443 -11.76 16.82 12.87
CA ALA A 443 -12.33 17.55 11.75
C ALA A 443 -11.75 17.06 10.42
N TYR A 444 -12.64 16.80 9.47
CA TYR A 444 -12.30 16.30 8.13
C TYR A 444 -12.95 17.18 7.06
N VAL A 445 -12.25 17.46 5.98
CA VAL A 445 -12.88 17.93 4.75
C VAL A 445 -13.17 16.71 3.89
N HIS A 446 -14.44 16.38 3.78
CA HIS A 446 -14.93 15.41 2.83
C HIS A 446 -15.11 16.07 1.46
N PHE A 447 -14.66 15.42 0.40
CA PHE A 447 -14.85 15.91 -0.96
C PHE A 447 -15.28 14.80 -1.91
N GLN A 448 -15.95 15.21 -2.98
CA GLN A 448 -16.31 14.35 -4.10
C GLN A 448 -15.89 15.02 -5.39
N THR A 449 -15.37 14.23 -6.33
CA THR A 449 -14.90 14.75 -7.61
C THR A 449 -14.93 13.69 -8.69
N HIS A 450 -14.91 14.10 -9.95
CA HIS A 450 -14.68 13.18 -11.08
C HIS A 450 -13.21 12.73 -11.11
N LYS A 451 -12.96 11.45 -10.83
CA LYS A 451 -11.61 10.86 -10.69
C LYS A 451 -10.69 11.18 -11.89
N ASN A 452 -11.20 11.05 -13.11
CA ASN A 452 -10.39 11.17 -14.33
C ASN A 452 -10.54 12.52 -15.05
N ALA A 453 -11.16 13.53 -14.41
CA ALA A 453 -11.47 14.81 -15.07
C ALA A 453 -10.24 15.53 -15.62
N LEU A 454 -9.10 15.41 -14.96
CA LEU A 454 -7.85 16.04 -15.40
C LEU A 454 -7.02 15.18 -16.36
N GLY A 455 -7.39 13.91 -16.59
CA GLY A 455 -6.61 12.96 -17.38
C GLY A 455 -5.19 12.73 -16.83
N LYS A 456 -4.97 13.00 -15.56
CA LYS A 456 -3.70 12.85 -14.83
C LYS A 456 -3.98 12.77 -13.33
N PRO A 457 -3.10 12.13 -12.53
CA PRO A 457 -3.19 12.17 -11.07
C PRO A 457 -3.02 13.59 -10.53
N PHE A 458 -3.67 13.87 -9.39
CA PHE A 458 -3.65 15.19 -8.76
C PHE A 458 -3.85 15.11 -7.24
N PHE A 459 -3.55 16.21 -6.56
CA PHE A 459 -3.82 16.38 -5.12
C PHE A 459 -4.96 17.37 -4.91
N VAL A 460 -5.81 17.04 -3.95
CA VAL A 460 -6.77 17.94 -3.33
C VAL A 460 -6.13 18.43 -2.04
N GLN A 461 -5.77 19.71 -1.98
CA GLN A 461 -5.13 20.35 -0.84
C GLN A 461 -6.15 21.19 -0.08
N VAL A 462 -6.13 21.09 1.25
CA VAL A 462 -6.95 21.91 2.14
C VAL A 462 -6.06 22.84 2.94
N TYR A 463 -6.44 24.10 3.01
CA TYR A 463 -5.75 25.15 3.74
C TYR A 463 -6.66 25.72 4.83
N VAL A 464 -6.09 25.92 6.01
CA VAL A 464 -6.71 26.66 7.12
C VAL A 464 -5.95 27.96 7.30
N HIS A 465 -6.67 29.09 7.18
CA HIS A 465 -6.07 30.44 7.23
C HIS A 465 -4.84 30.59 6.30
N GLY A 466 -4.90 30.02 5.08
CA GLY A 466 -3.84 30.10 4.09
C GLY A 466 -2.63 29.19 4.36
N LYS A 467 -2.64 28.37 5.40
CA LYS A 467 -1.62 27.34 5.67
C LYS A 467 -2.14 25.98 5.25
N LEU A 468 -1.31 25.18 4.59
CA LEU A 468 -1.66 23.81 4.22
C LEU A 468 -1.96 23.00 5.49
N ALA A 469 -3.18 22.50 5.59
CA ALA A 469 -3.64 21.67 6.69
C ALA A 469 -3.50 20.19 6.39
N GLY A 470 -3.77 19.80 5.14
CA GLY A 470 -3.64 18.42 4.69
C GLY A 470 -3.91 18.31 3.20
N GLU A 471 -3.67 17.13 2.66
CA GLU A 471 -3.93 16.84 1.25
C GLU A 471 -4.34 15.38 1.03
N SER A 472 -5.07 15.16 -0.04
CA SER A 472 -5.48 13.83 -0.50
C SER A 472 -5.05 13.63 -1.95
N TYR A 473 -4.54 12.45 -2.24
CA TYR A 473 -4.10 12.07 -3.58
C TYR A 473 -5.21 11.38 -4.36
N VAL A 474 -5.47 11.85 -5.57
CA VAL A 474 -6.38 11.22 -6.52
C VAL A 474 -5.58 10.46 -7.58
N PHE A 475 -5.59 9.14 -7.45
CA PHE A 475 -4.86 8.21 -8.31
C PHE A 475 -5.61 7.97 -9.63
N ALA A 476 -5.64 9.01 -10.47
CA ALA A 476 -6.39 9.04 -11.72
C ALA A 476 -5.62 8.36 -12.87
N MET A 477 -6.36 7.70 -13.76
CA MET A 477 -5.82 7.14 -15.00
C MET A 477 -5.45 8.26 -15.98
N VAL A 478 -4.25 8.19 -16.51
CA VAL A 478 -3.79 9.15 -17.51
C VAL A 478 -4.48 8.88 -18.84
N ASP A 479 -4.89 9.98 -19.51
CA ASP A 479 -5.62 9.95 -20.79
C ASP A 479 -6.92 9.11 -20.77
N SER A 480 -7.44 8.75 -19.57
CA SER A 480 -8.75 8.11 -19.48
C SER A 480 -9.84 9.12 -19.83
N GLN A 481 -10.76 8.70 -20.69
CA GLN A 481 -11.96 9.48 -21.06
C GLN A 481 -13.18 9.06 -20.20
N GLU A 482 -12.97 8.18 -19.23
CA GLU A 482 -14.06 7.68 -18.39
C GLU A 482 -14.40 8.67 -17.27
N MET A 483 -15.40 9.50 -17.53
CA MET A 483 -15.94 10.49 -16.58
C MET A 483 -16.98 9.90 -15.62
N SER A 484 -17.30 8.60 -15.74
CA SER A 484 -18.39 7.99 -14.96
C SER A 484 -18.04 7.71 -13.51
N VAL A 485 -16.74 7.69 -13.16
CA VAL A 485 -16.31 7.39 -11.79
C VAL A 485 -16.17 8.68 -11.00
N ARG A 486 -17.10 8.90 -10.07
CA ARG A 486 -16.91 9.87 -8.98
C ARG A 486 -16.13 9.19 -7.85
N LEU A 487 -15.19 9.91 -7.31
CA LEU A 487 -14.38 9.51 -6.16
C LEU A 487 -14.82 10.35 -4.96
N ALA A 488 -14.91 9.71 -3.80
CA ALA A 488 -15.00 10.37 -2.52
C ALA A 488 -13.65 10.26 -1.78
N GLY A 489 -13.26 11.31 -1.08
CA GLY A 489 -12.04 11.34 -0.28
C GLY A 489 -12.18 12.28 0.90
N ASN A 490 -11.28 12.12 1.87
CA ASN A 490 -11.22 12.94 3.08
C ASN A 490 -9.83 13.53 3.25
N VAL A 491 -9.78 14.73 3.78
CA VAL A 491 -8.54 15.36 4.26
C VAL A 491 -8.72 15.67 5.74
N GLU A 492 -7.94 15.05 6.59
CA GLU A 492 -7.94 15.36 8.01
C GLU A 492 -7.32 16.75 8.24
N ILE A 493 -8.00 17.59 9.01
CA ILE A 493 -7.60 18.96 9.31
C ILE A 493 -7.62 19.28 10.81
N THR A 494 -7.78 18.27 11.65
CA THR A 494 -7.94 18.37 13.11
C THR A 494 -6.87 19.26 13.74
N ASP A 495 -5.60 18.95 13.55
CA ASP A 495 -4.47 19.70 14.13
C ASP A 495 -4.48 21.17 13.69
N ALA A 496 -4.79 21.44 12.43
CA ALA A 496 -4.82 22.80 11.90
C ALA A 496 -6.00 23.61 12.46
N MET A 497 -7.13 22.97 12.66
CA MET A 497 -8.32 23.56 13.27
C MET A 497 -8.10 23.83 14.75
N GLU A 498 -7.46 22.89 15.48
CA GLU A 498 -7.11 23.05 16.89
C GLU A 498 -6.14 24.20 17.10
N VAL A 499 -5.01 24.21 16.38
CA VAL A 499 -3.99 25.28 16.45
C VAL A 499 -4.56 26.67 16.11
N SER A 500 -5.57 26.70 15.23
CA SER A 500 -6.24 27.94 14.83
C SER A 500 -7.39 28.36 15.77
N GLY A 501 -7.71 27.53 16.78
CA GLY A 501 -8.82 27.75 17.71
C GLY A 501 -10.20 27.57 17.06
N LEU A 502 -10.26 26.91 15.89
CA LEU A 502 -11.49 26.74 15.12
C LEU A 502 -12.25 25.47 15.52
N LEU A 503 -11.59 24.50 16.14
CA LEU A 503 -12.19 23.22 16.52
C LEU A 503 -13.28 23.38 17.59
N TYR A 504 -13.14 24.40 18.45
CA TYR A 504 -13.99 24.65 19.62
C TYR A 504 -14.94 25.84 19.43
N VAL A 505 -15.25 26.18 18.18
CA VAL A 505 -16.22 27.26 17.87
C VAL A 505 -17.64 26.73 18.05
N ASP A 506 -18.53 27.57 18.56
CA ASP A 506 -19.94 27.16 18.74
C ASP A 506 -20.58 26.73 17.42
N HIS A 507 -21.34 25.65 17.47
CA HIS A 507 -21.96 24.98 16.31
C HIS A 507 -22.72 25.93 15.37
N ASP A 508 -23.45 26.89 15.93
CA ASP A 508 -24.22 27.90 15.17
C ASP A 508 -23.35 28.88 14.36
N GLN A 509 -22.03 28.91 14.62
CA GLN A 509 -21.07 29.77 13.95
C GLN A 509 -20.20 29.04 12.92
N TRP A 510 -20.23 27.70 12.89
CA TRP A 510 -19.34 26.91 12.04
C TRP A 510 -19.40 27.30 10.58
N ALA A 511 -20.59 27.38 9.98
CA ALA A 511 -20.74 27.69 8.56
C ALA A 511 -20.06 29.03 8.18
N THR A 512 -20.14 30.01 9.06
CA THR A 512 -19.55 31.36 8.82
C THR A 512 -18.05 31.34 9.09
N VAL A 513 -17.62 30.77 10.21
CA VAL A 513 -16.22 30.81 10.66
C VAL A 513 -15.35 29.89 9.84
N TRP A 514 -15.79 28.65 9.66
CA TRP A 514 -15.05 27.66 8.89
C TRP A 514 -15.06 27.96 7.40
N GLY A 515 -16.22 28.37 6.83
CA GLY A 515 -16.31 28.78 5.44
C GLY A 515 -15.37 29.94 5.07
N GLY A 516 -15.09 30.83 6.03
CA GLY A 516 -14.12 31.93 5.85
C GLY A 516 -12.66 31.52 6.07
N ALA A 517 -12.41 30.46 6.82
CA ALA A 517 -11.06 30.02 7.20
C ALA A 517 -10.50 28.93 6.25
N LEU A 518 -11.37 28.12 5.64
CA LEU A 518 -11.02 26.97 4.83
C LEU A 518 -10.90 27.33 3.36
N GLN A 519 -9.91 26.79 2.70
CA GLN A 519 -9.66 26.97 1.27
C GLN A 519 -9.18 25.65 0.68
N MET A 520 -9.59 25.36 -0.56
CA MET A 520 -9.17 24.18 -1.28
C MET A 520 -8.39 24.53 -2.54
N ARG A 521 -7.36 23.78 -2.84
CA ARG A 521 -6.54 23.95 -4.04
C ARG A 521 -6.29 22.59 -4.69
N ILE A 522 -6.35 22.57 -6.01
CA ILE A 522 -6.02 21.38 -6.79
C ILE A 522 -4.66 21.59 -7.46
N VAL A 523 -3.76 20.63 -7.25
CA VAL A 523 -2.43 20.66 -7.87
C VAL A 523 -2.13 19.31 -8.53
N ASP A 524 -1.39 19.34 -9.63
CA ASP A 524 -0.93 18.10 -10.27
C ASP A 524 0.21 17.41 -9.48
N ALA A 525 0.64 16.24 -9.93
CA ALA A 525 1.73 15.49 -9.29
C ALA A 525 3.07 16.26 -9.22
N GLN A 526 3.25 17.33 -9.99
CA GLN A 526 4.40 18.24 -9.92
C GLN A 526 4.11 19.48 -9.07
N ARG A 527 3.04 19.48 -8.27
CA ARG A 527 2.61 20.58 -7.39
C ARG A 527 2.24 21.87 -8.14
N ARG A 528 1.92 21.79 -9.44
CA ARG A 528 1.46 22.93 -10.23
C ARG A 528 -0.05 23.08 -10.08
N PRO A 529 -0.57 24.28 -9.80
CA PRO A 529 -2.00 24.51 -9.74
C PRO A 529 -2.70 24.12 -11.05
N CYS A 530 -3.89 23.55 -10.93
CA CYS A 530 -4.75 23.37 -12.10
C CYS A 530 -5.24 24.74 -12.62
N SER A 531 -5.54 24.80 -13.92
CA SER A 531 -6.22 25.95 -14.51
C SER A 531 -7.68 26.01 -14.08
N ARG A 532 -8.33 27.17 -14.29
CA ARG A 532 -9.76 27.32 -14.02
C ARG A 532 -10.61 26.32 -14.81
N ASP A 533 -10.32 26.14 -16.08
CA ASP A 533 -11.02 25.18 -16.95
C ASP A 533 -10.84 23.72 -16.48
N GLU A 534 -9.69 23.37 -15.92
CA GLU A 534 -9.43 22.07 -15.32
C GLU A 534 -10.22 21.91 -14.02
N PHE A 535 -10.26 22.94 -13.19
CA PHE A 535 -11.02 22.94 -11.94
C PHE A 535 -12.52 22.75 -12.17
N GLU A 536 -13.10 23.47 -13.14
CA GLU A 536 -14.53 23.36 -13.48
C GLU A 536 -14.92 21.94 -13.94
N LYS A 537 -14.02 21.20 -14.59
CA LYS A 537 -14.25 19.81 -15.01
C LYS A 537 -14.31 18.82 -13.85
N LEU A 538 -13.75 19.15 -12.72
CA LEU A 538 -13.72 18.28 -11.54
C LEU A 538 -15.11 18.11 -10.92
N GLU A 539 -16.00 19.10 -11.11
CA GLU A 539 -17.30 19.16 -10.40
C GLU A 539 -17.11 18.83 -8.92
N LEU A 540 -16.13 19.54 -8.31
CA LEU A 540 -15.72 19.30 -6.94
C LEU A 540 -16.83 19.76 -5.99
N GLU A 541 -17.28 18.89 -5.12
CA GLU A 541 -18.17 19.17 -4.00
C GLU A 541 -17.40 18.89 -2.70
N ALA A 542 -17.56 19.68 -1.66
CA ALA A 542 -16.95 19.40 -0.37
C ALA A 542 -17.76 19.91 0.80
N CYS A 543 -17.60 19.25 1.93
CA CYS A 543 -18.15 19.64 3.22
C CYS A 543 -17.14 19.35 4.33
N VAL A 544 -17.30 20.02 5.46
CA VAL A 544 -16.54 19.71 6.68
C VAL A 544 -17.37 18.81 7.54
N HIS A 545 -16.75 17.76 8.03
CA HIS A 545 -17.29 16.89 9.05
C HIS A 545 -16.54 17.11 10.34
N HIS A 546 -17.27 17.45 11.38
CA HIS A 546 -16.77 17.45 12.74
C HIS A 546 -17.27 16.20 13.44
N VAL A 547 -16.36 15.48 14.06
CA VAL A 547 -16.64 14.18 14.68
C VAL A 547 -16.21 14.23 16.13
N THR A 548 -17.11 13.88 17.03
CA THR A 548 -16.84 13.75 18.45
C THR A 548 -16.81 12.27 18.81
N HIS A 549 -15.67 11.76 19.26
CA HIS A 549 -15.51 10.42 19.78
C HIS A 549 -15.75 10.40 21.28
N HIS A 550 -16.73 9.65 21.73
CA HIS A 550 -16.92 9.34 23.14
C HIS A 550 -16.31 7.96 23.45
N HIS A 551 -15.24 7.94 24.25
CA HIS A 551 -14.73 6.70 24.81
C HIS A 551 -15.63 6.25 25.94
N MET A 552 -16.36 5.15 25.75
CA MET A 552 -17.14 4.54 26.84
C MET A 552 -16.23 3.66 27.69
N ASP A 553 -16.35 3.81 29.01
CA ASP A 553 -15.60 3.05 30.01
C ASP A 553 -15.74 1.53 29.79
N GLN A 554 -14.61 0.82 29.75
CA GLN A 554 -14.51 -0.65 29.53
C GLN A 554 -15.14 -1.50 30.64
N SER A 555 -15.84 -0.92 31.61
CA SER A 555 -16.52 -1.66 32.67
C SER A 555 -17.77 -2.39 32.21
N TYR A 556 -18.28 -2.15 31.00
CA TYR A 556 -19.42 -2.87 30.42
C TYR A 556 -18.93 -3.92 29.41
N GLN A 557 -19.32 -5.15 29.64
CA GLN A 557 -18.95 -6.33 28.85
C GLN A 557 -19.16 -6.14 27.36
N GLY A 558 -18.09 -5.86 26.62
CA GLY A 558 -17.88 -6.41 25.28
C GLY A 558 -18.24 -5.57 24.07
N GLU A 559 -18.71 -4.34 24.16
CA GLU A 559 -18.89 -3.49 22.96
C GLU A 559 -18.35 -2.08 23.24
N ASP A 560 -17.27 -1.73 22.57
CA ASP A 560 -16.80 -0.35 22.45
C ASP A 560 -17.79 0.39 21.54
N ILE A 561 -18.80 1.00 22.13
CA ILE A 561 -19.74 1.85 21.40
C ILE A 561 -19.13 3.26 21.40
N SER A 562 -18.32 3.56 20.40
CA SER A 562 -18.04 4.96 20.08
C SER A 562 -19.32 5.56 19.48
N GLU A 563 -19.98 6.43 20.22
CA GLU A 563 -21.03 7.28 19.64
C GLU A 563 -20.35 8.36 18.82
N TRP A 564 -20.63 8.35 17.53
CA TRP A 564 -20.21 9.37 16.60
C TRP A 564 -21.32 10.41 16.48
N HIS A 565 -21.05 11.61 16.93
CA HIS A 565 -21.86 12.76 16.56
C HIS A 565 -21.20 13.41 15.35
N GLU A 566 -21.95 13.55 14.29
CA GLU A 566 -21.47 14.14 13.04
C GLU A 566 -22.27 15.40 12.74
N ASP A 567 -21.56 16.50 12.60
CA ASP A 567 -22.10 17.77 12.12
C ASP A 567 -21.46 18.12 10.79
N VAL A 568 -22.28 18.47 9.81
CA VAL A 568 -21.86 18.70 8.42
C VAL A 568 -22.05 20.17 8.04
N VAL A 569 -20.98 20.79 7.56
CA VAL A 569 -21.01 22.14 7.00
C VAL A 569 -20.62 22.11 5.52
N GLU A 570 -21.55 22.48 4.64
CA GLU A 570 -21.25 22.64 3.21
C GLU A 570 -20.25 23.79 2.99
N LEU A 571 -19.22 23.53 2.17
CA LEU A 571 -18.23 24.52 1.80
C LEU A 571 -18.56 25.16 0.46
N ASP A 572 -18.53 26.49 0.41
CA ASP A 572 -18.54 27.23 -0.85
C ASP A 572 -17.14 27.16 -1.48
N ILE A 573 -16.98 26.27 -2.47
CA ILE A 573 -15.69 26.02 -3.10
C ILE A 573 -15.52 26.95 -4.28
N SER A 574 -14.61 27.90 -4.16
CA SER A 574 -14.20 28.77 -5.26
C SER A 574 -12.82 28.36 -5.80
N TYR A 575 -12.64 28.55 -7.12
CA TYR A 575 -11.32 28.37 -7.75
C TYR A 575 -10.30 29.31 -7.13
N TRP A 576 -9.21 28.71 -6.65
CA TRP A 576 -8.05 29.42 -6.12
C TRP A 576 -6.83 29.19 -7.01
N ALA A 577 -6.29 30.27 -7.59
CA ALA A 577 -5.14 30.24 -8.50
C ALA A 577 -3.81 30.04 -7.76
#